data_625912b29fd5109d04d1bed464c55470
#
_entry.id   625912b29fd5109d04d1bed464c55470
#
_cell.length_a   1.000
_cell.length_b   1.000
_cell.length_c   1.000
_cell.angle_alpha   90.00
_cell.angle_beta   90.00
_cell.angle_gamma   90.00
#
_symmetry.space_group_name_H-M   'P 1'
#
loop_
_entity.id
_entity.type
_entity.pdbx_description
1 polymer ?
#
loop_
_entity_poly.entity_id
_entity_poly.type
_entity_poly.pdbx_seq_one_letter_code
_entity_poly.pdbx_strand_id
1 'polypeptide(L)'
;MAEKPDPMLGSSGRKPRGTGVGASSVTTREGTDCLERERLMEVVVERGNMTAAYKRVVRNKGIAGIDGMTVDELKPYLASEWGRIKSELLEGRYTPQPVFHVEIPKPDGGVRKLGIPTVVDRLIGQAIHQVLEPIFDAGFSESSYGFRKGRSAHQALEQARRYVSEGRRWVVDIDLSRQSRDSTV
;
A
#
# COMPACT_ATOMS: atom_id res chain seq x y z
N MET A 1 41.38 28.60 -53.98
CA MET A 1 42.42 27.62 -54.20
C MET A 1 42.27 26.68 -53.06
N ALA A 2 41.61 25.56 -53.31
CA ALA A 2 42.12 24.26 -53.65
C ALA A 2 42.82 23.64 -52.42
N GLU A 3 42.53 22.52 -51.84
CA GLU A 3 42.12 21.22 -52.43
C GLU A 3 41.72 20.23 -51.32
N LYS A 4 40.71 19.41 -51.55
CA LYS A 4 40.52 18.13 -50.91
C LYS A 4 41.58 17.12 -51.38
N PRO A 5 41.86 16.02 -50.70
CA PRO A 5 41.05 14.81 -50.90
C PRO A 5 40.79 13.89 -49.69
N ASP A 6 39.67 13.21 -49.69
CA ASP A 6 39.41 11.84 -49.26
C ASP A 6 40.18 10.81 -50.17
N PRO A 7 40.21 9.49 -49.91
CA PRO A 7 39.46 8.60 -48.99
C PRO A 7 40.31 7.39 -48.44
N MET A 8 39.69 6.51 -47.73
CA MET A 8 39.74 5.03 -47.78
C MET A 8 39.73 4.31 -46.43
N LEU A 9 38.66 3.61 -46.22
CA LEU A 9 38.46 2.22 -45.84
C LEU A 9 39.17 1.58 -44.66
N GLY A 10 38.37 1.06 -43.73
CA GLY A 10 38.78 0.06 -42.76
C GLY A 10 37.62 -0.39 -41.87
N SER A 11 36.83 -1.27 -42.44
CA SER A 11 35.82 -2.13 -41.80
C SER A 11 36.33 -2.85 -40.56
N SER A 12 35.63 -2.78 -39.44
CA SER A 12 35.43 -3.96 -38.57
C SER A 12 34.28 -3.72 -37.60
N GLY A 13 33.18 -4.36 -37.83
CA GLY A 13 32.01 -4.40 -36.98
C GLY A 13 32.29 -5.14 -35.67
N ARG A 14 31.93 -4.51 -34.57
CA ARG A 14 31.58 -5.19 -33.32
C ARG A 14 30.26 -4.63 -32.81
N LYS A 15 29.19 -5.41 -33.06
CA LYS A 15 27.91 -5.25 -32.39
C LYS A 15 28.14 -5.42 -30.87
N PRO A 16 27.67 -4.52 -30.01
CA PRO A 16 27.56 -4.82 -28.59
C PRO A 16 26.44 -5.86 -28.44
N ARG A 17 26.76 -6.99 -27.84
CA ARG A 17 25.79 -7.96 -27.35
C ARG A 17 24.88 -7.25 -26.35
N GLY A 18 23.62 -7.11 -26.71
CA GLY A 18 22.57 -6.77 -25.78
C GLY A 18 22.45 -7.90 -24.76
N THR A 19 22.86 -7.63 -23.53
CA THR A 19 22.42 -8.39 -22.38
C THR A 19 20.95 -8.03 -22.16
N GLY A 20 20.07 -8.86 -22.71
CA GLY A 20 18.66 -8.83 -22.36
C GLY A 20 18.55 -9.08 -20.85
N VAL A 21 18.19 -8.04 -20.11
CA VAL A 21 17.65 -8.21 -18.76
C VAL A 21 16.31 -8.87 -18.97
N GLY A 22 16.27 -10.19 -18.81
CA GLY A 22 15.05 -10.96 -18.86
C GLY A 22 14.09 -10.38 -17.82
N ALA A 23 12.98 -9.81 -18.29
CA ALA A 23 11.82 -9.63 -17.44
C ALA A 23 11.49 -11.02 -16.88
N SER A 24 11.72 -11.21 -15.60
CA SER A 24 11.26 -12.38 -14.86
C SER A 24 9.75 -12.41 -15.03
N SER A 25 9.27 -13.21 -15.95
CA SER A 25 7.87 -13.59 -16.01
C SER A 25 7.55 -14.24 -14.66
N VAL A 26 6.71 -13.56 -13.88
CA VAL A 26 6.06 -14.14 -12.72
C VAL A 26 5.23 -15.31 -13.23
N THR A 27 5.84 -16.49 -13.24
CA THR A 27 5.12 -17.72 -13.53
C THR A 27 4.16 -17.94 -12.37
N THR A 28 2.90 -17.69 -12.63
CA THR A 28 1.78 -17.94 -11.74
C THR A 28 1.81 -19.41 -11.33
N ARG A 29 2.11 -19.68 -10.09
CA ARG A 29 1.92 -21.00 -9.47
C ARG A 29 0.43 -21.13 -9.16
N GLU A 30 -0.35 -21.52 -10.15
CA GLU A 30 -1.83 -21.51 -10.10
C GLU A 30 -2.48 -22.54 -9.17
N GLY A 31 -1.73 -23.41 -8.53
CA GLY A 31 -2.29 -24.49 -7.70
C GLY A 31 -2.21 -24.31 -6.20
N THR A 32 -1.17 -23.66 -5.69
CA THR A 32 -0.95 -23.45 -4.24
C THR A 32 -1.50 -22.10 -3.76
N ASP A 33 -1.54 -21.12 -4.65
CA ASP A 33 -1.92 -19.73 -4.36
C ASP A 33 -3.42 -19.59 -4.04
N CYS A 34 -4.29 -20.43 -4.59
CA CYS A 34 -5.73 -20.40 -4.32
C CYS A 34 -6.06 -20.90 -2.91
N LEU A 35 -5.45 -21.99 -2.48
CA LEU A 35 -5.65 -22.56 -1.12
C LEU A 35 -5.05 -21.68 -0.01
N GLU A 36 -3.96 -20.96 -0.30
CA GLU A 36 -3.38 -20.00 0.63
C GLU A 36 -4.23 -18.74 0.74
N ARG A 37 -4.85 -18.28 -0.35
CA ARG A 37 -5.78 -17.14 -0.35
C ARG A 37 -7.07 -17.42 0.40
N GLU A 38 -7.63 -18.62 0.28
CA GLU A 38 -8.81 -19.04 1.03
C GLU A 38 -8.57 -19.03 2.55
N ARG A 39 -7.33 -19.27 2.98
CA ARG A 39 -6.94 -19.28 4.40
C ARG A 39 -6.61 -17.90 4.96
N LEU A 40 -6.37 -16.89 4.14
CA LEU A 40 -5.99 -15.55 4.63
C LEU A 40 -7.09 -14.93 5.51
N MET A 41 -8.35 -15.08 5.16
CA MET A 41 -9.44 -14.56 5.98
C MET A 41 -9.56 -15.29 7.32
N GLU A 42 -9.28 -16.59 7.37
CA GLU A 42 -9.22 -17.33 8.63
C GLU A 42 -8.15 -16.77 9.57
N VAL A 43 -6.96 -16.45 9.03
CA VAL A 43 -5.89 -15.79 9.78
C VAL A 43 -6.28 -14.39 10.23
N VAL A 44 -6.96 -13.62 9.37
CA VAL A 44 -7.46 -12.29 9.71
C VAL A 44 -8.38 -12.33 10.91
N VAL A 45 -9.35 -13.26 10.94
CA VAL A 45 -10.36 -13.36 12.02
C VAL A 45 -9.88 -14.18 13.22
N GLU A 46 -8.61 -14.62 13.22
CA GLU A 46 -8.03 -15.32 14.35
C GLU A 46 -8.02 -14.44 15.60
N ARG A 47 -8.29 -15.05 16.76
CA ARG A 47 -8.42 -14.34 18.04
C ARG A 47 -7.19 -13.50 18.38
N GLY A 48 -5.99 -14.03 18.11
CA GLY A 48 -4.73 -13.34 18.38
C GLY A 48 -4.62 -12.05 17.56
N ASN A 49 -4.86 -12.16 16.25
CA ASN A 49 -4.81 -11.05 15.31
C ASN A 49 -5.87 -9.98 15.64
N MET A 50 -7.11 -10.40 15.87
CA MET A 50 -8.21 -9.50 16.23
C MET A 50 -7.96 -8.77 17.55
N THR A 51 -7.38 -9.44 18.55
CA THR A 51 -7.01 -8.81 19.81
C THR A 51 -5.92 -7.73 19.62
N ALA A 52 -4.93 -7.99 18.78
CA ALA A 52 -3.90 -7.02 18.44
C ALA A 52 -4.48 -5.81 17.68
N ALA A 53 -5.36 -6.06 16.71
CA ALA A 53 -6.07 -5.01 15.97
C ALA A 53 -6.94 -4.15 16.90
N TYR A 54 -7.71 -4.78 17.79
CA TYR A 54 -8.53 -4.10 18.79
C TYR A 54 -7.69 -3.15 19.65
N LYS A 55 -6.59 -3.63 20.24
CA LYS A 55 -5.70 -2.80 21.06
C LYS A 55 -5.17 -1.59 20.29
N ARG A 56 -4.89 -1.76 19.01
CA ARG A 56 -4.37 -0.69 18.15
C ARG A 56 -5.43 0.36 17.85
N VAL A 57 -6.66 -0.05 17.51
CA VAL A 57 -7.79 0.84 17.26
C VAL A 57 -8.17 1.62 18.51
N VAL A 58 -8.27 0.96 19.67
CA VAL A 58 -8.56 1.62 20.95
C VAL A 58 -7.49 2.63 21.33
N ARG A 59 -6.22 2.29 21.16
CA ARG A 59 -5.10 3.21 21.46
C ARG A 59 -5.13 4.47 20.59
N ASN A 60 -5.58 4.37 19.37
CA ASN A 60 -5.64 5.50 18.43
C ASN A 60 -6.75 6.51 18.75
N LYS A 61 -7.74 6.17 19.59
CA LYS A 61 -8.82 7.06 20.05
C LYS A 61 -9.48 7.88 18.93
N GLY A 62 -9.68 7.27 17.76
CA GLY A 62 -10.28 7.95 16.63
C GLY A 62 -11.76 8.29 16.87
N ILE A 63 -12.24 9.35 16.23
CA ILE A 63 -13.64 9.76 16.29
C ILE A 63 -14.60 8.70 15.73
N ALA A 64 -15.88 8.80 16.08
CA ALA A 64 -16.93 7.93 15.55
C ALA A 64 -17.08 8.04 14.02
N GLY A 65 -17.52 6.97 13.38
CA GLY A 65 -17.91 6.94 11.98
C GLY A 65 -19.32 7.47 11.76
N ILE A 66 -19.93 7.11 10.63
CA ILE A 66 -21.29 7.51 10.28
C ILE A 66 -22.35 6.92 11.23
N ASP A 67 -22.03 5.80 11.88
CA ASP A 67 -22.86 5.10 12.85
C ASP A 67 -22.88 5.75 14.24
N GLY A 68 -22.04 6.75 14.48
CA GLY A 68 -21.89 7.43 15.76
C GLY A 68 -21.22 6.58 16.85
N MET A 69 -20.85 5.32 16.58
CA MET A 69 -20.23 4.44 17.57
C MET A 69 -18.84 4.92 17.94
N THR A 70 -18.60 5.02 19.23
CA THR A 70 -17.29 5.38 19.80
C THR A 70 -16.40 4.15 19.98
N VAL A 71 -15.12 4.38 20.21
CA VAL A 71 -14.14 3.30 20.46
C VAL A 71 -14.46 2.55 21.77
N ASP A 72 -15.04 3.23 22.75
CA ASP A 72 -15.39 2.65 24.06
C ASP A 72 -16.57 1.68 23.97
N GLU A 73 -17.46 1.89 23.01
CA GLU A 73 -18.62 1.03 22.74
C GLU A 73 -18.25 -0.20 21.89
N LEU A 74 -17.06 -0.23 21.29
CA LEU A 74 -16.63 -1.32 20.43
C LEU A 74 -16.60 -2.68 21.16
N LYS A 75 -16.14 -2.71 22.42
CA LYS A 75 -16.01 -3.96 23.17
C LYS A 75 -17.37 -4.64 23.46
N PRO A 76 -18.36 -3.95 24.03
CA PRO A 76 -19.70 -4.53 24.24
C PRO A 76 -20.38 -4.90 22.91
N TYR A 77 -20.22 -4.08 21.88
CA TYR A 77 -20.74 -4.39 20.54
C TYR A 77 -20.17 -5.70 19.98
N LEU A 78 -18.86 -5.89 20.05
CA LEU A 78 -18.21 -7.13 19.60
C LEU A 78 -18.63 -8.34 20.42
N ALA A 79 -18.97 -8.18 21.70
CA ALA A 79 -19.42 -9.29 22.52
C ALA A 79 -20.75 -9.90 22.02
N SER A 80 -21.63 -9.09 21.43
CA SER A 80 -22.89 -9.55 20.85
C SER A 80 -22.79 -9.91 19.37
N GLU A 81 -22.08 -9.11 18.58
CA GLU A 81 -22.12 -9.15 17.12
C GLU A 81 -20.95 -9.92 16.45
N TRP A 82 -19.89 -10.24 17.21
CA TRP A 82 -18.70 -10.84 16.61
C TRP A 82 -18.96 -12.15 15.87
N GLY A 83 -19.87 -12.98 16.38
CA GLY A 83 -20.23 -14.24 15.70
C GLY A 83 -20.76 -14.02 14.30
N ARG A 84 -21.67 -13.06 14.14
CA ARG A 84 -22.27 -12.69 12.85
C ARG A 84 -21.20 -12.07 11.92
N ILE A 85 -20.45 -11.07 12.41
CA ILE A 85 -19.41 -10.40 11.63
C ILE A 85 -18.36 -11.39 11.13
N LYS A 86 -17.91 -12.28 11.99
CA LYS A 86 -16.95 -13.33 11.64
C LYS A 86 -17.45 -14.24 10.53
N SER A 87 -18.73 -14.67 10.63
CA SER A 87 -19.34 -15.51 9.60
C SER A 87 -19.42 -14.79 8.25
N GLU A 88 -19.86 -13.52 8.26
CA GLU A 88 -19.94 -12.69 7.05
C GLU A 88 -18.57 -12.47 6.42
N LEU A 89 -17.51 -12.29 7.21
CA LEU A 89 -16.14 -12.14 6.71
C LEU A 89 -15.63 -13.43 6.07
N LEU A 90 -15.82 -14.59 6.72
CA LEU A 90 -15.39 -15.88 6.20
C LEU A 90 -16.15 -16.30 4.93
N GLU A 91 -17.40 -15.88 4.81
CA GLU A 91 -18.26 -16.16 3.65
C GLU A 91 -18.14 -15.10 2.54
N GLY A 92 -17.31 -14.07 2.74
CA GLY A 92 -17.11 -12.98 1.77
C GLY A 92 -18.35 -12.09 1.59
N ARG A 93 -19.29 -12.11 2.55
CA ARG A 93 -20.54 -11.33 2.51
C ARG A 93 -20.48 -10.03 3.32
N TYR A 94 -19.42 -9.80 4.06
CA TYR A 94 -19.27 -8.57 4.84
C TYR A 94 -19.20 -7.36 3.92
N THR A 95 -20.09 -6.40 4.16
CA THR A 95 -20.12 -5.13 3.44
C THR A 95 -19.74 -3.99 4.40
N PRO A 96 -18.64 -3.26 4.15
CA PRO A 96 -18.29 -2.09 4.95
C PRO A 96 -19.37 -1.02 4.92
N GLN A 97 -19.51 -0.29 6.01
CA GLN A 97 -20.43 0.84 6.08
C GLN A 97 -19.90 2.06 5.30
N PRO A 98 -20.78 2.94 4.82
CA PRO A 98 -20.34 4.20 4.22
C PRO A 98 -19.43 5.00 5.15
N VAL A 99 -18.44 5.68 4.59
CA VAL A 99 -17.53 6.52 5.36
C VAL A 99 -18.18 7.87 5.70
N PHE A 100 -17.95 8.37 6.91
CA PHE A 100 -18.31 9.74 7.27
C PHE A 100 -17.34 10.73 6.63
N HIS A 101 -17.84 11.63 5.80
CA HIS A 101 -17.01 12.61 5.11
C HIS A 101 -16.84 13.89 5.92
N VAL A 102 -15.59 14.29 6.14
CA VAL A 102 -15.23 15.56 6.77
C VAL A 102 -14.37 16.37 5.80
N GLU A 103 -14.69 17.65 5.67
CA GLU A 103 -13.92 18.58 4.86
C GLU A 103 -12.91 19.34 5.73
N ILE A 104 -11.63 19.25 5.37
CA ILE A 104 -10.54 19.93 6.06
C ILE A 104 -9.98 21.00 5.13
N PRO A 105 -9.96 22.27 5.53
CA PRO A 105 -9.36 23.34 4.71
C PRO A 105 -7.85 23.13 4.59
N LYS A 106 -7.33 23.33 3.38
CA LYS A 106 -5.89 23.31 3.13
C LYS A 106 -5.28 24.70 3.32
N PRO A 107 -3.99 24.80 3.66
CA PRO A 107 -3.30 26.10 3.80
C PRO A 107 -3.28 26.91 2.49
N ASP A 108 -3.37 26.25 1.35
CA ASP A 108 -3.38 26.84 0.01
C ASP A 108 -4.77 27.28 -0.48
N GLY A 109 -5.79 27.25 0.40
CA GLY A 109 -7.17 27.66 0.10
C GLY A 109 -8.05 26.56 -0.53
N GLY A 110 -7.53 25.35 -0.71
CA GLY A 110 -8.31 24.20 -1.16
C GLY A 110 -9.00 23.46 -0.02
N VAL A 111 -9.82 22.46 -0.34
CA VAL A 111 -10.48 21.55 0.61
C VAL A 111 -9.99 20.14 0.41
N ARG A 112 -9.65 19.46 1.51
CA ARG A 112 -9.33 18.03 1.52
C ARG A 112 -10.51 17.26 2.13
N LYS A 113 -11.08 16.35 1.37
CA LYS A 113 -12.11 15.43 1.89
C LYS A 113 -11.44 14.26 2.60
N LEU A 114 -11.82 14.02 3.84
CA LEU A 114 -11.38 12.88 4.64
C LEU A 114 -12.57 11.96 4.86
N GLY A 115 -12.44 10.69 4.49
CA GLY A 115 -13.41 9.65 4.81
C GLY A 115 -13.04 8.97 6.13
N ILE A 116 -13.99 8.91 7.06
CA ILE A 116 -13.83 8.28 8.38
C ILE A 116 -14.69 7.03 8.42
N PRO A 117 -14.09 5.83 8.38
CA PRO A 117 -14.82 4.58 8.49
C PRO A 117 -15.38 4.38 9.90
N THR A 118 -16.36 3.48 10.04
CA THR A 118 -16.85 3.06 11.36
C THR A 118 -15.75 2.42 12.20
N VAL A 119 -15.97 2.34 13.50
CA VAL A 119 -14.98 1.71 14.41
C VAL A 119 -14.80 0.23 14.09
N VAL A 120 -15.86 -0.45 13.67
CA VAL A 120 -15.85 -1.86 13.25
C VAL A 120 -15.03 -2.02 11.96
N ASP A 121 -15.27 -1.19 10.95
CA ASP A 121 -14.51 -1.24 9.70
C ASP A 121 -13.02 -0.93 9.91
N ARG A 122 -12.70 0.00 10.83
CA ARG A 122 -11.31 0.26 11.24
C ARG A 122 -10.67 -0.95 11.91
N LEU A 123 -11.42 -1.67 12.73
CA LEU A 123 -10.94 -2.91 13.37
C LEU A 123 -10.64 -3.98 12.33
N ILE A 124 -11.56 -4.23 11.41
CA ILE A 124 -11.41 -5.21 10.34
C ILE A 124 -10.24 -4.81 9.41
N GLY A 125 -10.21 -3.56 8.96
CA GLY A 125 -9.12 -3.03 8.14
C GLY A 125 -7.76 -3.15 8.81
N GLN A 126 -7.68 -2.90 10.13
CA GLN A 126 -6.47 -3.08 10.91
C GLN A 126 -6.05 -4.55 11.01
N ALA A 127 -7.01 -5.47 11.17
CA ALA A 127 -6.74 -6.90 11.22
C ALA A 127 -6.23 -7.44 9.87
N ILE A 128 -6.83 -6.99 8.76
CA ILE A 128 -6.39 -7.29 7.40
C ILE A 128 -4.97 -6.75 7.16
N HIS A 129 -4.73 -5.50 7.52
CA HIS A 129 -3.41 -4.86 7.35
C HIS A 129 -2.30 -5.66 8.07
N GLN A 130 -2.53 -6.13 9.28
CA GLN A 130 -1.54 -6.90 10.04
C GLN A 130 -1.13 -8.21 9.38
N VAL A 131 -2.06 -8.84 8.65
CA VAL A 131 -1.81 -10.09 7.91
C VAL A 131 -1.14 -9.81 6.57
N LEU A 132 -1.57 -8.78 5.86
CA LEU A 132 -1.06 -8.46 4.52
C LEU A 132 0.30 -7.73 4.55
N GLU A 133 0.53 -6.86 5.55
CA GLU A 133 1.77 -6.08 5.66
C GLU A 133 3.04 -6.94 5.48
N PRO A 134 3.26 -8.03 6.25
CA PRO A 134 4.48 -8.85 6.11
C PRO A 134 4.58 -9.56 4.76
N ILE A 135 3.45 -9.90 4.14
CA ILE A 135 3.42 -10.58 2.84
C ILE A 135 3.89 -9.64 1.73
N PHE A 136 3.37 -8.42 1.71
CA PHE A 136 3.71 -7.45 0.66
C PHE A 136 5.01 -6.71 0.93
N ASP A 137 5.33 -6.42 2.19
CA ASP A 137 6.53 -5.67 2.56
C ASP A 137 7.82 -6.36 2.11
N ALA A 138 7.84 -7.69 2.13
CA ALA A 138 8.98 -8.48 1.67
C ALA A 138 9.30 -8.28 0.17
N GLY A 139 8.31 -7.92 -0.64
CA GLY A 139 8.47 -7.66 -2.07
C GLY A 139 8.79 -6.21 -2.44
N PHE A 140 8.79 -5.30 -1.49
CA PHE A 140 9.04 -3.89 -1.78
C PHE A 140 10.52 -3.59 -1.96
N SER A 141 10.81 -2.67 -2.89
CA SER A 141 12.16 -2.18 -3.12
C SER A 141 12.83 -1.67 -1.84
N GLU A 142 14.14 -1.90 -1.71
CA GLU A 142 14.95 -1.34 -0.63
C GLU A 142 14.90 0.20 -0.57
N SER A 143 14.64 0.84 -1.70
CA SER A 143 14.48 2.30 -1.81
C SER A 143 13.03 2.78 -1.55
N SER A 144 12.11 1.91 -1.17
CA SER A 144 10.75 2.27 -0.76
C SER A 144 10.73 2.59 0.74
N TYR A 145 10.38 3.81 1.12
CA TYR A 145 10.42 4.30 2.51
C TYR A 145 9.06 4.69 3.07
N GLY A 146 8.12 5.07 2.22
CA GLY A 146 6.81 5.55 2.63
C GLY A 146 5.94 4.45 3.25
N PHE A 147 5.31 4.75 4.39
CA PHE A 147 4.32 3.88 5.07
C PHE A 147 4.81 2.46 5.43
N ARG A 148 6.11 2.24 5.54
CA ARG A 148 6.72 0.97 5.90
C ARG A 148 7.25 0.97 7.33
N LYS A 149 7.06 -0.14 8.04
CA LYS A 149 7.57 -0.32 9.40
C LYS A 149 9.11 -0.32 9.41
N GLY A 150 9.71 0.42 10.33
CA GLY A 150 11.17 0.54 10.43
C GLY A 150 11.82 1.42 9.36
N ARG A 151 11.05 2.04 8.47
CA ARG A 151 11.50 3.02 7.48
C ARG A 151 11.11 4.44 7.89
N SER A 152 11.89 5.43 7.48
CA SER A 152 11.66 6.83 7.82
C SER A 152 12.01 7.78 6.67
N ALA A 153 11.45 8.98 6.72
CA ALA A 153 11.78 10.05 5.77
C ALA A 153 13.27 10.43 5.80
N HIS A 154 13.93 10.36 6.97
CA HIS A 154 15.36 10.64 7.08
C HIS A 154 16.19 9.64 6.29
N GLN A 155 15.86 8.34 6.35
CA GLN A 155 16.54 7.32 5.54
C GLN A 155 16.36 7.57 4.04
N ALA A 156 15.15 8.00 3.62
CA ALA A 156 14.89 8.38 2.23
C ALA A 156 15.76 9.54 1.78
N LEU A 157 15.90 10.59 2.62
CA LEU A 157 16.75 11.75 2.36
C LEU A 157 18.22 11.37 2.28
N GLU A 158 18.71 10.52 3.17
CA GLU A 158 20.08 10.01 3.13
C GLU A 158 20.37 9.24 1.85
N GLN A 159 19.44 8.41 1.42
CA GLN A 159 19.57 7.67 0.17
C GLN A 159 19.56 8.59 -1.06
N ALA A 160 18.66 9.58 -1.08
CA ALA A 160 18.63 10.59 -2.13
C ALA A 160 19.95 11.38 -2.19
N ARG A 161 20.48 11.80 -1.04
CA ARG A 161 21.77 12.49 -0.93
C ARG A 161 22.92 11.63 -1.48
N ARG A 162 22.92 10.33 -1.21
CA ARG A 162 23.90 9.38 -1.75
C ARG A 162 23.84 9.34 -3.27
N TYR A 163 22.63 9.22 -3.85
CA TYR A 163 22.44 9.21 -5.30
C TYR A 163 22.97 10.50 -5.97
N VAL A 164 22.73 11.65 -5.35
CA VAL A 164 23.28 12.94 -5.84
C VAL A 164 24.81 12.95 -5.77
N SER A 165 25.39 12.42 -4.69
CA SER A 165 26.85 12.32 -4.52
C SER A 165 27.51 11.37 -5.54
N GLU A 166 26.79 10.34 -5.99
CA GLU A 166 27.18 9.42 -7.06
C GLU A 166 27.09 10.04 -8.47
N GLY A 167 26.66 11.31 -8.57
CA GLY A 167 26.56 12.04 -9.84
C GLY A 167 25.23 11.92 -10.57
N ARG A 168 24.19 11.35 -9.95
CA ARG A 168 22.84 11.33 -10.52
C ARG A 168 22.24 12.73 -10.47
N ARG A 169 21.92 13.30 -11.62
CA ARG A 169 21.45 14.70 -11.76
C ARG A 169 19.98 14.81 -12.14
N TRP A 170 19.36 13.72 -12.55
CA TRP A 170 17.98 13.71 -13.01
C TRP A 170 17.08 13.10 -11.94
N VAL A 171 15.98 13.77 -11.67
CA VAL A 171 14.91 13.31 -10.78
C VAL A 171 13.64 13.19 -11.60
N VAL A 172 12.97 12.05 -11.49
CA VAL A 172 11.64 11.86 -12.06
C VAL A 172 10.66 11.84 -10.91
N ASP A 173 9.73 12.79 -10.91
CA ASP A 173 8.63 12.86 -9.95
C ASP A 173 7.35 12.34 -10.62
N ILE A 174 6.74 11.32 -10.02
CA ILE A 174 5.53 10.69 -10.54
C ILE A 174 4.49 10.69 -9.42
N ASP A 175 3.39 11.40 -9.62
CA ASP A 175 2.24 11.39 -8.72
C ASP A 175 0.98 10.94 -9.46
N LEU A 176 0.18 10.09 -8.81
CA LEU A 176 -1.10 9.62 -9.35
C LEU A 176 -2.19 10.63 -8.99
N SER A 177 -2.53 11.49 -9.94
CA SER A 177 -3.63 12.42 -9.76
C SER A 177 -4.98 11.67 -9.73
N ARG A 178 -5.80 11.94 -8.70
CA ARG A 178 -7.20 11.47 -8.55
C ARG A 178 -7.42 10.01 -8.12
N GLN A 179 -6.48 9.31 -7.53
CA GLN A 179 -6.70 7.92 -7.09
C GLN A 179 -7.75 7.73 -5.98
N SER A 180 -8.31 8.79 -5.41
CA SER A 180 -9.27 8.73 -4.30
C SER A 180 -10.67 9.26 -4.62
N ARG A 181 -11.04 9.44 -5.91
CA ARG A 181 -12.32 10.09 -6.24
C ARG A 181 -13.41 9.19 -6.79
N ASP A 182 -13.12 7.97 -7.19
CA ASP A 182 -14.08 7.11 -7.88
C ASP A 182 -14.42 5.80 -7.15
N SER A 183 -14.33 5.79 -5.82
CA SER A 183 -14.97 4.72 -5.03
C SER A 183 -16.40 5.12 -4.72
N THR A 184 -17.19 5.38 -5.77
CA THR A 184 -18.63 5.36 -5.69
C THR A 184 -19.07 3.97 -6.11
N VAL A 185 -19.37 3.13 -5.16
CA VAL A 185 -20.20 1.94 -5.30
C VAL A 185 -21.37 2.11 -4.35
#